data_7f9a3b87d2363fabd968503c211e591b
#
_entry.id   7f9a3b87d2363fabd968503c211e591b
#
_cell.length_a   1.000
_cell.length_b   1.000
_cell.length_c   1.000
_cell.angle_alpha   90.00
_cell.angle_beta   90.00
_cell.angle_gamma   90.00
#
_symmetry.space_group_name_H-M   'P 1'
#
loop_
_entity.id
_entity.type
_entity.pdbx_description
1 polymer ?
#
loop_
_entity_poly.entity_id
_entity_poly.type
_entity_poly.pdbx_seq_one_letter_code
_entity_poly.pdbx_strand_id
1 'polypeptide(L)'
;MVYTDHAERRMQQRAIPILAIELLQRFGRRARATDGARIRYFDKRTWRRLAERQRIASGQAERLASMYLVENRAGVVITAGHRTRPIRRDFKLDRRAS
;
A
#
# COMPACT_ATOMS: atom_id res chain seq x y z
N MET A 1 5.84 -13.65 -1.22
CA MET A 1 6.00 -12.23 -0.93
C MET A 1 7.35 -11.97 -0.31
N VAL A 2 8.05 -10.98 -0.80
CA VAL A 2 9.41 -10.67 -0.34
C VAL A 2 9.45 -9.25 0.19
N TYR A 3 10.08 -9.08 1.34
CA TYR A 3 10.25 -7.76 1.92
C TYR A 3 11.60 -7.65 2.62
N THR A 4 12.09 -6.41 2.73
CA THR A 4 13.38 -6.15 3.37
C THR A 4 13.25 -6.16 4.89
N ASP A 5 14.39 -6.25 5.58
CA ASP A 5 14.42 -6.15 7.04
C ASP A 5 13.85 -4.82 7.52
N HIS A 6 14.12 -3.74 6.78
CA HIS A 6 13.56 -2.43 7.08
C HIS A 6 12.03 -2.47 7.00
N ALA A 7 11.50 -3.09 5.94
CA ALA A 7 10.06 -3.23 5.77
C ALA A 7 9.45 -4.03 6.92
N GLU A 8 10.10 -5.13 7.29
CA GLU A 8 9.63 -5.95 8.39
C GLU A 8 9.54 -5.17 9.69
N ARG A 9 10.56 -4.40 10.00
CA ARG A 9 10.55 -3.55 11.19
C ARG A 9 9.44 -2.52 11.16
N ARG A 10 9.24 -1.88 10.00
CA ARG A 10 8.16 -0.90 9.86
C ARG A 10 6.78 -1.54 10.01
N MET A 11 6.62 -2.74 9.47
CA MET A 11 5.37 -3.46 9.63
C MET A 11 5.07 -3.74 11.10
N GLN A 12 6.07 -4.17 11.84
CA GLN A 12 5.93 -4.42 13.27
C GLN A 12 5.66 -3.14 14.05
N GLN A 13 6.42 -2.10 13.80
CA GLN A 13 6.29 -0.82 14.49
C GLN A 13 4.93 -0.16 14.25
N ARG A 14 4.36 -0.36 13.08
CA ARG A 14 3.13 0.30 12.67
C ARG A 14 1.93 -0.63 12.65
N ALA A 15 2.09 -1.82 13.19
CA ALA A 15 1.03 -2.84 13.26
C ALA A 15 0.38 -3.11 11.90
N ILE A 16 1.22 -3.36 10.91
CA ILE A 16 0.76 -3.70 9.56
C ILE A 16 0.92 -5.19 9.38
N PRO A 17 -0.18 -5.95 9.29
CA PRO A 17 -0.09 -7.40 9.15
C PRO A 17 0.33 -7.81 7.74
N ILE A 18 0.93 -8.99 7.64
CA ILE A 18 1.34 -9.55 6.36
C ILE A 18 0.17 -9.65 5.38
N LEU A 19 -1.00 -9.98 5.88
CA LEU A 19 -2.20 -10.05 5.05
C LEU A 19 -2.48 -8.74 4.34
N ALA A 20 -2.28 -7.60 5.03
CA ALA A 20 -2.48 -6.29 4.42
C ALA A 20 -1.50 -6.07 3.27
N ILE A 21 -0.25 -6.50 3.43
CA ILE A 21 0.75 -6.39 2.38
C ILE A 21 0.34 -7.23 1.16
N GLU A 22 -0.11 -8.44 1.39
CA GLU A 22 -0.59 -9.30 0.31
C GLU A 22 -1.75 -8.66 -0.45
N LEU A 23 -2.71 -8.13 0.28
CA LEU A 23 -3.87 -7.49 -0.33
C LEU A 23 -3.47 -6.25 -1.14
N LEU A 24 -2.54 -5.47 -0.61
CA LEU A 24 -2.04 -4.30 -1.32
C LEU A 24 -1.32 -4.68 -2.62
N GLN A 25 -0.53 -5.73 -2.60
CA GLN A 25 0.17 -6.17 -3.79
C GLN A 25 -0.75 -6.79 -4.84
N ARG A 26 -1.83 -7.43 -4.40
CA ARG A 26 -2.75 -8.08 -5.31
C ARG A 26 -3.82 -7.13 -5.85
N PHE A 27 -4.34 -6.25 -5.02
CA PHE A 27 -5.51 -5.44 -5.36
C PHE A 27 -5.28 -3.94 -5.29
N GLY A 28 -4.17 -3.49 -4.71
CA GLY A 28 -3.91 -2.08 -4.55
C GLY A 28 -3.59 -1.39 -5.86
N ARG A 29 -3.84 -0.10 -5.89
CA ARG A 29 -3.44 0.72 -7.01
C ARG A 29 -1.95 1.01 -6.94
N ARG A 30 -1.39 1.33 -8.08
CA ARG A 30 0.04 1.65 -8.19
C ARG A 30 0.25 3.10 -8.53
N ALA A 31 1.18 3.73 -7.83
CA ALA A 31 1.64 5.06 -8.18
C ALA A 31 3.16 5.02 -8.23
N ARG A 32 3.74 5.81 -9.11
CA ARG A 32 5.19 5.86 -9.23
C ARG A 32 5.81 6.57 -8.05
N ALA A 33 6.96 6.09 -7.66
CA ALA A 33 7.81 6.76 -6.67
C ALA A 33 9.18 6.99 -7.32
N THR A 34 10.14 7.50 -6.55
CA THR A 34 11.48 7.74 -7.06
C THR A 34 12.21 6.43 -7.35
N ASP A 35 13.17 6.49 -8.25
CA ASP A 35 14.08 5.38 -8.57
C ASP A 35 13.40 4.09 -9.04
N GLY A 36 12.28 4.24 -9.72
CA GLY A 36 11.57 3.10 -10.24
C GLY A 36 10.75 2.34 -9.21
N ALA A 37 10.71 2.83 -7.98
CA ALA A 37 9.86 2.24 -6.96
C ALA A 37 8.39 2.57 -7.23
N ARG A 38 7.50 1.83 -6.59
CA ARG A 38 6.06 2.04 -6.71
C ARG A 38 5.42 2.04 -5.34
N ILE A 39 4.43 2.90 -5.19
CA ILE A 39 3.59 2.89 -4.00
C ILE A 39 2.35 2.08 -4.32
N ARG A 40 1.99 1.15 -3.44
CA ARG A 40 0.74 0.40 -3.55
C ARG A 40 -0.18 0.90 -2.45
N TYR A 41 -1.42 1.18 -2.81
CA TYR A 41 -2.38 1.75 -1.87
C TYR A 41 -3.80 1.42 -2.32
N PHE A 42 -4.76 1.62 -1.43
CA PHE A 42 -6.17 1.46 -1.78
C PHE A 42 -6.80 2.84 -1.96
N ASP A 43 -7.36 3.08 -3.13
CA ASP A 43 -8.24 4.22 -3.29
C ASP A 43 -9.65 3.79 -2.81
N LYS A 44 -10.54 4.76 -2.75
CA LYS A 44 -11.87 4.55 -2.20
C LYS A 44 -12.64 3.45 -2.94
N ARG A 45 -12.53 3.43 -4.25
CA ARG A 45 -13.23 2.47 -5.08
C ARG A 45 -12.70 1.05 -4.91
N THR A 46 -11.37 0.91 -4.97
CA THR A 46 -10.71 -0.38 -4.83
C THR A 46 -10.98 -0.97 -3.46
N TRP A 47 -10.89 -0.16 -2.46
CA TRP A 47 -11.10 -0.53 -1.08
C TRP A 47 -12.53 -1.01 -0.84
N ARG A 48 -13.52 -0.33 -1.37
CA ARG A 48 -14.92 -0.75 -1.24
C ARG A 48 -15.16 -2.12 -1.86
N ARG A 49 -14.62 -2.34 -3.06
CA ARG A 49 -14.73 -3.63 -3.72
C ARG A 49 -14.09 -4.74 -2.91
N LEU A 50 -12.92 -4.46 -2.38
CA LEU A 50 -12.18 -5.43 -1.59
C LEU A 50 -12.94 -5.78 -0.32
N ALA A 51 -13.46 -4.78 0.37
CA ALA A 51 -14.21 -4.98 1.61
C ALA A 51 -15.43 -5.87 1.38
N GLU A 52 -16.14 -5.65 0.29
CA GLU A 52 -17.30 -6.45 -0.07
C GLU A 52 -16.91 -7.90 -0.37
N ARG A 53 -15.88 -8.10 -1.18
CA ARG A 53 -15.46 -9.43 -1.59
C ARG A 53 -14.88 -10.25 -0.47
N GLN A 54 -14.08 -9.63 0.36
CA GLN A 54 -13.37 -10.32 1.43
C GLN A 54 -14.12 -10.32 2.74
N ARG A 55 -15.30 -9.70 2.78
CA ARG A 55 -16.12 -9.59 3.99
C ARG A 55 -15.33 -9.10 5.18
N ILE A 56 -14.56 -8.06 4.95
CA ILE A 56 -13.71 -7.50 5.99
C ILE A 56 -14.58 -6.70 6.97
N ALA A 57 -14.38 -6.93 8.26
CA ALA A 57 -15.09 -6.20 9.29
C ALA A 57 -14.80 -4.71 9.18
N SER A 58 -15.80 -3.87 9.44
CA SER A 58 -15.68 -2.44 9.19
C SER A 58 -14.52 -1.76 9.93
N GLY A 59 -14.23 -2.18 11.14
CA GLY A 59 -13.10 -1.61 11.88
C GLY A 59 -11.75 -1.94 11.26
N GLN A 60 -11.56 -3.16 10.80
CA GLN A 60 -10.35 -3.57 10.10
C GLN A 60 -10.27 -2.92 8.74
N ALA A 61 -11.41 -2.73 8.19
CA ALA A 61 -11.61 -2.13 6.92
C ALA A 61 -11.02 -0.74 6.86
N GLU A 62 -11.36 0.10 7.77
CA GLU A 62 -10.83 1.45 7.83
C GLU A 62 -9.32 1.49 8.01
N ARG A 63 -8.80 0.56 8.78
CA ARG A 63 -7.36 0.45 8.99
C ARG A 63 -6.64 0.09 7.70
N LEU A 64 -7.18 -0.89 6.97
CA LEU A 64 -6.60 -1.31 5.70
C LEU A 64 -6.64 -0.19 4.67
N ALA A 65 -7.70 0.61 4.69
CA ALA A 65 -7.86 1.68 3.73
C ALA A 65 -6.74 2.70 3.78
N SER A 66 -6.15 2.91 4.94
CA SER A 66 -5.06 3.88 5.11
C SER A 66 -3.68 3.29 4.87
N MET A 67 -3.56 1.99 4.76
CA MET A 67 -2.26 1.35 4.62
C MET A 67 -1.69 1.53 3.22
N TYR A 68 -0.37 1.58 3.14
CA TYR A 68 0.35 1.61 1.89
C TYR A 68 1.66 0.85 2.03
N LEU A 69 2.23 0.49 0.92
CA LEU A 69 3.59 -0.04 0.88
C LEU A 69 4.35 0.60 -0.29
N VAL A 70 5.65 0.55 -0.20
CA VAL A 70 6.52 0.93 -1.31
C VAL A 70 7.30 -0.33 -1.71
N GLU A 71 7.29 -0.64 -2.98
CA GLU A 71 8.01 -1.78 -3.52
C GLU A 71 8.98 -1.32 -4.60
N ASN A 72 10.08 -2.06 -4.76
CA ASN A 72 11.03 -1.75 -5.83
C ASN A 72 10.56 -2.38 -7.14
N ARG A 73 11.36 -2.25 -8.19
CA ARG A 73 11.03 -2.79 -9.51
C ARG A 73 10.82 -4.29 -9.52
N ALA A 74 11.49 -4.98 -8.63
CA ALA A 74 11.38 -6.44 -8.53
C ALA A 74 10.18 -6.88 -7.69
N GLY A 75 9.43 -5.94 -7.15
CA GLY A 75 8.28 -6.26 -6.31
C GLY A 75 8.64 -6.53 -4.86
N VAL A 76 9.87 -6.25 -4.46
CA VAL A 76 10.27 -6.39 -3.07
C VAL A 76 9.77 -5.22 -2.26
N VAL A 77 9.08 -5.48 -1.16
CA VAL A 77 8.56 -4.44 -0.28
C VAL A 77 9.70 -3.83 0.51
N ILE A 78 9.89 -2.53 0.37
CA ILE A 78 10.97 -1.82 1.04
C ILE A 78 10.51 -0.98 2.22
N THR A 79 9.24 -0.63 2.29
CA THR A 79 8.67 -0.02 3.48
C THR A 79 7.14 -0.11 3.42
N ALA A 80 6.50 0.14 4.55
CA ALA A 80 5.05 0.14 4.64
C ALA A 80 4.63 1.08 5.76
N GLY A 81 3.40 1.56 5.72
CA GLY A 81 2.89 2.47 6.74
C GLY A 81 1.43 2.78 6.55
N HIS A 82 0.95 3.74 7.34
CA HIS A 82 -0.38 4.30 7.24
C HIS A 82 -0.26 5.71 6.68
N ARG A 83 -1.06 6.01 5.68
CA ARG A 83 -1.03 7.38 5.13
C ARG A 83 -2.03 8.24 5.88
N THR A 84 -1.63 9.47 6.07
CA THR A 84 -2.48 10.47 6.72
C THR A 84 -3.27 11.29 5.72
N ARG A 85 -2.91 11.18 4.43
CA ARG A 85 -3.56 11.92 3.35
C ARG A 85 -3.82 11.00 2.19
N PRO A 86 -4.85 11.24 1.38
CA PRO A 86 -5.06 10.47 0.17
C PRO A 86 -3.88 10.63 -0.77
N ILE A 87 -3.55 9.54 -1.44
CA ILE A 87 -2.55 9.58 -2.50
C ILE A 87 -3.27 9.97 -3.78
N ARG A 88 -2.89 11.07 -4.36
CA ARG A 88 -3.49 11.53 -5.59
C ARG A 88 -2.83 10.86 -6.77
N ARG A 89 -3.66 10.36 -7.66
CA ARG A 89 -3.25 9.64 -8.81
C ARG A 89 -2.25 10.34 -9.68
N ASP A 90 -2.54 11.58 -9.99
CA ASP A 90 -1.74 12.41 -10.86
C ASP A 90 -0.76 13.27 -10.12
N PHE A 91 -0.64 13.03 -8.87
CA PHE A 91 0.11 13.78 -7.99
C PHE A 91 1.50 13.90 -8.44
N LYS A 92 2.19 14.63 -7.82
CA LYS A 92 3.55 14.82 -8.01
C LYS A 92 4.33 13.60 -8.37
N LEU A 93 3.80 12.43 -8.21
CA LEU A 93 4.45 11.24 -8.68
C LEU A 93 4.64 11.26 -10.18
N ASP A 94 3.62 11.67 -10.90
CA ASP A 94 3.73 11.78 -12.35
C ASP A 94 4.66 12.90 -12.74
N ARG A 95 4.63 13.98 -12.03
CA ARG A 95 5.53 15.08 -12.30
C ARG A 95 6.97 14.72 -12.09
N ARG A 96 7.26 13.89 -11.14
CA ARG A 96 8.61 13.43 -10.93
C ARG A 96 9.08 12.47 -11.97
N ALA A 97 8.16 11.75 -12.52
CA ALA A 97 8.47 10.82 -13.58
C ALA A 97 8.79 11.55 -14.88
N SER A 98 8.37 12.76 -15.01
CA SER A 98 8.63 13.56 -16.21
C SER A 98 10.00 14.24 -16.20
#